data_0608eb27c2b0157a81f0c53bde262d57
#
_entry.id   0608eb27c2b0157a81f0c53bde262d57
#
_cell.length_a   1.000
_cell.length_b   1.000
_cell.length_c   1.000
_cell.angle_alpha   90.00
_cell.angle_beta   90.00
_cell.angle_gamma   90.00
#
_symmetry.space_group_name_H-M   'P 1'
#
loop_
_entity.id
_entity.type
_entity.pdbx_description
1 polymer ?
#
loop_
_entity_poly.entity_id
_entity_poly.type
_entity_poly.pdbx_seq_one_letter_code
_entity_poly.pdbx_strand_id
1 'polypeptide(L)'
;MNLARPWWLAVLISSYAVQGHAEIVQTTLKNGLKVIVQEDHRAPVVVSQVWYRAGSLDEVNGKTGVAHVLEHMMFKGTKKVPAGQFSRQVAAAGGKENAFTSKDYTCYFQQLEKSRLPLSFKLEADRMANLQITDAEFAKEIEVVKEERRWRTEDKPQSRVNEQFEASVYRAHPYGRPVVGFMNDLENMTAADAREWYRTWYAPNNATVVVVGDVKAQEVFALAEKNFGKLVAKPLPARKPQVEPLQIGERRAIVKAPAKLPYFVMGFHTPALKNSEAYSEQDWEPYALEVLSSILSGNAAARLNQKLVREQAIALEIDTGYDSTNRGQTSTFEVAASPSDGVTQEALQQAIWAQIDALKQNGVTAAELHRVKAAVIAADVYKRDSVFYQAMQIGQLETMRYPLTLLQNNAARVQAVTSEQVQAVAKKYLLADQMTLVSLDPQPIDAQQKPVGRPHQH
;
A
#
# COMPACT_ATOMS: atom_id res chain seq x y z
N MET A 1 -45.06 -65.71 -14.66
CA MET A 1 -45.15 -64.82 -13.49
C MET A 1 -43.87 -64.03 -13.45
N ASN A 2 -43.90 -62.80 -14.02
CA ASN A 2 -42.74 -61.89 -14.05
C ASN A 2 -43.00 -60.76 -13.06
N LEU A 3 -42.14 -60.69 -12.01
CA LEU A 3 -42.17 -59.62 -11.03
C LEU A 3 -41.20 -58.52 -11.47
N ALA A 4 -41.76 -57.38 -11.88
CA ALA A 4 -40.99 -56.16 -12.17
C ALA A 4 -40.58 -55.46 -10.84
N ARG A 5 -39.29 -55.18 -10.68
CA ARG A 5 -38.74 -54.35 -9.61
C ARG A 5 -38.77 -52.87 -10.04
N PRO A 6 -39.26 -51.93 -9.19
CA PRO A 6 -39.16 -50.52 -9.49
C PRO A 6 -37.75 -50.00 -9.12
N TRP A 7 -37.14 -49.27 -10.03
CA TRP A 7 -35.88 -48.50 -9.84
C TRP A 7 -36.24 -47.16 -9.17
N TRP A 8 -35.75 -46.98 -7.97
CA TRP A 8 -35.78 -45.66 -7.31
C TRP A 8 -34.58 -44.85 -7.80
N LEU A 9 -34.85 -43.79 -8.61
CA LEU A 9 -33.86 -42.75 -8.92
C LEU A 9 -33.70 -41.86 -7.67
N ALA A 10 -32.58 -41.98 -6.99
CA ALA A 10 -32.17 -41.01 -5.96
C ALA A 10 -31.64 -39.74 -6.68
N VAL A 11 -32.43 -38.68 -6.65
CA VAL A 11 -32.00 -37.35 -7.07
C VAL A 11 -31.13 -36.78 -5.96
N LEU A 12 -29.80 -36.80 -6.19
CA LEU A 12 -28.82 -36.06 -5.38
C LEU A 12 -29.02 -34.56 -5.66
N ILE A 13 -29.72 -33.86 -4.78
CA ILE A 13 -29.75 -32.39 -4.75
C ILE A 13 -28.41 -31.97 -4.14
N SER A 14 -27.46 -31.61 -5.01
CA SER A 14 -26.24 -30.91 -4.60
C SER A 14 -26.64 -29.51 -4.16
N SER A 15 -26.75 -29.30 -2.87
CA SER A 15 -26.86 -27.97 -2.28
C SER A 15 -25.53 -27.25 -2.52
N TYR A 16 -25.46 -26.43 -3.56
CA TYR A 16 -24.41 -25.42 -3.64
C TYR A 16 -24.65 -24.45 -2.48
N ALA A 17 -23.84 -24.56 -1.45
CA ALA A 17 -23.71 -23.52 -0.45
C ALA A 17 -23.20 -22.27 -1.18
N VAL A 18 -24.09 -21.32 -1.42
CA VAL A 18 -23.71 -19.97 -1.76
C VAL A 18 -22.88 -19.48 -0.56
N GLN A 19 -21.57 -19.40 -0.73
CA GLN A 19 -20.71 -18.76 0.26
C GLN A 19 -21.15 -17.28 0.29
N GLY A 20 -22.05 -16.96 1.23
CA GLY A 20 -22.40 -15.59 1.53
C GLY A 20 -21.13 -14.85 1.89
N HIS A 21 -20.80 -13.79 1.18
CA HIS A 21 -19.72 -12.89 1.57
C HIS A 21 -20.07 -12.41 2.98
N ALA A 22 -19.14 -12.54 3.92
CA ALA A 22 -19.30 -12.02 5.26
C ALA A 22 -19.65 -10.52 5.17
N GLU A 23 -20.78 -10.13 5.73
CA GLU A 23 -21.30 -8.77 5.64
C GLU A 23 -20.37 -7.82 6.39
N ILE A 24 -20.00 -6.72 5.73
CA ILE A 24 -19.23 -5.64 6.36
C ILE A 24 -20.25 -4.70 7.01
N VAL A 25 -20.22 -4.61 8.32
CA VAL A 25 -21.07 -3.71 9.08
C VAL A 25 -20.27 -2.60 9.74
N GLN A 26 -20.87 -1.42 9.89
CA GLN A 26 -20.15 -0.25 10.38
C GLN A 26 -21.04 0.63 11.27
N THR A 27 -20.39 1.36 12.16
CA THR A 27 -21.00 2.42 12.99
C THR A 27 -20.05 3.59 13.13
N THR A 28 -20.58 4.76 13.48
CA THR A 28 -19.79 5.93 13.83
C THR A 28 -20.15 6.38 15.24
N LEU A 29 -19.17 6.43 16.14
CA LEU A 29 -19.37 6.89 17.49
C LEU A 29 -19.64 8.39 17.54
N LYS A 30 -20.21 8.90 18.64
CA LYS A 30 -20.54 10.33 18.80
C LYS A 30 -19.34 11.27 18.61
N ASN A 31 -18.14 10.81 18.90
CA ASN A 31 -16.89 11.56 18.73
C ASN A 31 -16.30 11.46 17.31
N GLY A 32 -17.03 10.85 16.36
CA GLY A 32 -16.61 10.75 14.97
C GLY A 32 -15.72 9.55 14.63
N LEU A 33 -15.36 8.70 15.61
CA LEU A 33 -14.61 7.47 15.32
C LEU A 33 -15.49 6.49 14.53
N LYS A 34 -15.03 6.07 13.39
CA LYS A 34 -15.67 5.05 12.58
C LYS A 34 -15.19 3.66 13.02
N VAL A 35 -16.11 2.71 13.14
CA VAL A 35 -15.81 1.31 13.49
C VAL A 35 -16.43 0.42 12.43
N ILE A 36 -15.58 -0.41 11.80
CA ILE A 36 -15.98 -1.31 10.72
C ILE A 36 -15.65 -2.73 11.17
N VAL A 37 -16.59 -3.64 11.02
CA VAL A 37 -16.46 -5.04 11.42
C VAL A 37 -16.84 -5.95 10.27
N GLN A 38 -16.01 -6.96 10.04
CA GLN A 38 -16.32 -8.10 9.18
C GLN A 38 -16.16 -9.38 10.00
N GLU A 39 -17.24 -10.12 10.21
CA GLU A 39 -17.22 -11.39 10.95
C GLU A 39 -16.62 -12.49 10.09
N ASP A 40 -15.64 -13.22 10.62
CA ASP A 40 -15.00 -14.36 9.98
C ASP A 40 -14.71 -15.45 11.02
N HIS A 41 -15.59 -16.45 11.06
CA HIS A 41 -15.58 -17.50 12.08
C HIS A 41 -14.75 -18.74 11.71
N ARG A 42 -13.92 -18.67 10.67
CA ARG A 42 -13.11 -19.81 10.20
C ARG A 42 -12.01 -20.22 11.20
N ALA A 43 -11.54 -19.29 12.03
CA ALA A 43 -10.52 -19.52 13.05
C ALA A 43 -10.76 -18.62 14.27
N PRO A 44 -10.38 -19.02 15.50
CA PRO A 44 -10.61 -18.24 16.74
C PRO A 44 -9.62 -17.08 16.88
N VAL A 45 -9.40 -16.32 15.82
CA VAL A 45 -8.48 -15.18 15.75
C VAL A 45 -9.21 -13.92 15.33
N VAL A 46 -8.65 -12.79 15.74
CA VAL A 46 -9.12 -11.45 15.37
C VAL A 46 -7.94 -10.56 15.01
N VAL A 47 -8.14 -9.76 13.99
CA VAL A 47 -7.27 -8.64 13.63
C VAL A 47 -7.99 -7.35 13.98
N SER A 48 -7.34 -6.51 14.77
CA SER A 48 -7.78 -5.17 15.13
C SER A 48 -6.80 -4.17 14.56
N GLN A 49 -7.29 -3.21 13.78
CA GLN A 49 -6.48 -2.17 13.14
C GLN A 49 -7.04 -0.80 13.48
N VAL A 50 -6.16 0.14 13.81
CA VAL A 50 -6.50 1.55 13.98
C VAL A 50 -5.79 2.35 12.90
N TRP A 51 -6.56 2.94 12.03
CA TRP A 51 -6.14 3.71 10.88
C TRP A 51 -6.28 5.20 11.15
N TYR A 52 -5.19 5.94 10.99
CA TYR A 52 -5.23 7.40 11.02
C TYR A 52 -5.10 7.92 9.59
N ARG A 53 -6.01 8.81 9.18
CA ARG A 53 -5.97 9.46 7.88
C ARG A 53 -4.93 10.58 7.87
N ALA A 54 -3.68 10.22 8.08
CA ALA A 54 -2.52 11.09 8.07
C ALA A 54 -1.28 10.28 7.68
N GLY A 55 -0.54 10.76 6.70
CA GLY A 55 0.69 10.16 6.18
C GLY A 55 1.59 11.23 5.59
N SER A 56 2.64 10.84 4.86
CA SER A 56 3.61 11.82 4.33
C SER A 56 2.99 12.83 3.35
N LEU A 57 1.81 12.54 2.78
CA LEU A 57 1.03 13.48 1.98
C LEU A 57 0.64 14.76 2.75
N ASP A 58 0.46 14.65 4.07
CA ASP A 58 0.04 15.77 4.94
C ASP A 58 1.22 16.55 5.53
N GLU A 59 2.46 16.10 5.26
CA GLU A 59 3.68 16.75 5.74
C GLU A 59 4.03 18.00 4.94
N VAL A 60 4.96 18.78 5.48
CA VAL A 60 5.53 19.95 4.80
C VAL A 60 7.05 19.83 4.74
N ASN A 61 7.68 20.49 3.77
CA ASN A 61 9.14 20.58 3.69
C ASN A 61 9.71 21.17 4.98
N GLY A 62 10.84 20.66 5.44
CA GLY A 62 11.44 20.98 6.73
C GLY A 62 10.96 20.08 7.89
N LYS A 63 9.91 19.25 7.66
CA LYS A 63 9.36 18.30 8.64
C LYS A 63 8.98 16.98 7.98
N THR A 64 9.61 16.63 6.85
CA THR A 64 9.33 15.34 6.19
C THR A 64 9.77 14.18 7.06
N GLY A 65 8.98 13.10 7.05
CA GLY A 65 9.20 11.93 7.90
C GLY A 65 8.56 12.03 9.29
N VAL A 66 7.91 13.15 9.65
CA VAL A 66 7.31 13.31 10.99
C VAL A 66 6.18 12.31 11.25
N ALA A 67 5.45 11.89 10.22
CA ALA A 67 4.43 10.83 10.34
C ALA A 67 5.06 9.49 10.74
N HIS A 68 6.16 9.12 10.10
CA HIS A 68 6.91 7.90 10.38
C HIS A 68 7.62 7.97 11.75
N VAL A 69 8.25 9.09 12.08
CA VAL A 69 8.83 9.31 13.42
C VAL A 69 7.77 9.18 14.51
N LEU A 70 6.56 9.72 14.29
CA LEU A 70 5.48 9.53 15.26
C LEU A 70 5.03 8.07 15.35
N GLU A 71 5.02 7.31 14.24
CA GLU A 71 4.74 5.87 14.29
C GLU A 71 5.65 5.19 15.33
N HIS A 72 6.96 5.42 15.26
CA HIS A 72 7.95 4.91 16.22
C HIS A 72 7.66 5.39 17.66
N MET A 73 7.35 6.68 17.81
CA MET A 73 7.05 7.24 19.15
C MET A 73 5.79 6.67 19.78
N MET A 74 4.84 6.17 18.97
CA MET A 74 3.61 5.55 19.49
C MET A 74 3.87 4.28 20.32
N PHE A 75 5.04 3.67 20.23
CA PHE A 75 5.47 2.53 21.04
C PHE A 75 6.22 2.94 22.32
N LYS A 76 6.47 4.25 22.53
CA LYS A 76 7.24 4.75 23.68
C LYS A 76 6.38 5.03 24.92
N GLY A 77 5.08 4.73 24.84
CA GLY A 77 4.20 4.55 25.99
C GLY A 77 3.43 5.78 26.45
N THR A 78 2.62 5.53 27.46
CA THR A 78 1.76 6.49 28.16
C THR A 78 2.10 6.45 29.67
N LYS A 79 1.42 7.31 30.49
CA LYS A 79 1.53 7.20 31.95
C LYS A 79 1.04 5.86 32.50
N LYS A 80 0.04 5.24 31.84
CA LYS A 80 -0.56 3.98 32.29
C LYS A 80 0.18 2.77 31.75
N VAL A 81 0.75 2.89 30.56
CA VAL A 81 1.44 1.82 29.83
C VAL A 81 2.82 2.36 29.42
N PRO A 82 3.84 2.26 30.29
CA PRO A 82 5.20 2.73 30.01
C PRO A 82 5.82 2.09 28.75
N ALA A 83 6.91 2.67 28.25
CA ALA A 83 7.63 2.20 27.07
C ALA A 83 7.93 0.69 27.12
N GLY A 84 7.68 -0.01 26.02
CA GLY A 84 7.85 -1.46 25.88
C GLY A 84 6.77 -2.32 26.57
N GLN A 85 5.89 -1.73 27.40
CA GLN A 85 4.84 -2.50 28.07
C GLN A 85 3.65 -2.83 27.15
N PHE A 86 3.42 -2.02 26.12
CA PHE A 86 2.41 -2.32 25.11
C PHE A 86 2.75 -3.66 24.44
N SER A 87 3.92 -3.76 23.84
CA SER A 87 4.42 -4.96 23.16
C SER A 87 4.46 -6.18 24.07
N ARG A 88 4.92 -6.01 25.32
CA ARG A 88 4.94 -7.10 26.30
C ARG A 88 3.55 -7.62 26.64
N GLN A 89 2.55 -6.74 26.79
CA GLN A 89 1.18 -7.15 27.09
C GLN A 89 0.53 -7.87 25.90
N VAL A 90 0.77 -7.41 24.68
CA VAL A 90 0.29 -8.09 23.47
C VAL A 90 0.96 -9.45 23.31
N ALA A 91 2.28 -9.54 23.47
CA ALA A 91 3.02 -10.80 23.39
C ALA A 91 2.59 -11.79 24.48
N ALA A 92 2.42 -11.33 25.75
CA ALA A 92 1.92 -12.14 26.84
C ALA A 92 0.49 -12.68 26.61
N ALA A 93 -0.31 -11.99 25.79
CA ALA A 93 -1.62 -12.43 25.35
C ALA A 93 -1.55 -13.38 24.13
N GLY A 94 -0.35 -13.78 23.68
CA GLY A 94 -0.15 -14.62 22.50
C GLY A 94 -0.36 -13.89 21.18
N GLY A 95 -0.37 -12.56 21.19
CA GLY A 95 -0.62 -11.73 20.03
C GLY A 95 0.65 -11.27 19.31
N LYS A 96 0.45 -10.72 18.12
CA LYS A 96 1.45 -9.99 17.33
C LYS A 96 0.95 -8.59 17.10
N GLU A 97 1.87 -7.63 17.09
CA GLU A 97 1.58 -6.24 16.75
C GLU A 97 2.60 -5.69 15.77
N ASN A 98 2.21 -4.68 15.04
CA ASN A 98 3.12 -3.83 14.28
C ASN A 98 2.38 -2.55 13.84
N ALA A 99 3.09 -1.69 13.13
CA ALA A 99 2.54 -0.49 12.49
C ALA A 99 3.20 -0.29 11.12
N PHE A 100 2.63 0.58 10.34
CA PHE A 100 3.24 1.08 9.10
C PHE A 100 2.69 2.46 8.76
N THR A 101 3.55 3.28 8.22
CA THR A 101 3.22 4.58 7.64
C THR A 101 3.35 4.53 6.12
N SER A 102 2.39 5.10 5.42
CA SER A 102 2.42 5.29 3.98
C SER A 102 2.32 6.78 3.63
N LYS A 103 2.22 7.07 2.33
CA LYS A 103 1.95 8.42 1.86
C LYS A 103 0.56 8.90 2.34
N ASP A 104 -0.41 8.01 2.43
CA ASP A 104 -1.83 8.35 2.62
C ASP A 104 -2.35 8.17 4.05
N TYR A 105 -1.71 7.32 4.85
CA TYR A 105 -2.21 6.91 6.17
C TYR A 105 -1.10 6.36 7.05
N THR A 106 -1.40 6.25 8.35
CA THR A 106 -0.66 5.45 9.32
C THR A 106 -1.59 4.44 9.97
N CYS A 107 -1.17 3.18 10.06
CA CYS A 107 -1.96 2.09 10.64
C CYS A 107 -1.20 1.39 11.76
N TYR A 108 -1.92 1.07 12.83
CA TYR A 108 -1.45 0.23 13.94
C TYR A 108 -2.34 -0.99 14.03
N PHE A 109 -1.77 -2.17 14.25
CA PHE A 109 -2.57 -3.39 14.28
C PHE A 109 -2.10 -4.40 15.31
N GLN A 110 -3.05 -5.20 15.79
CA GLN A 110 -2.81 -6.38 16.57
C GLN A 110 -3.55 -7.56 15.95
N GLN A 111 -2.90 -8.72 15.96
CA GLN A 111 -3.51 -10.01 15.67
C GLN A 111 -3.47 -10.86 16.93
N LEU A 112 -4.64 -11.28 17.38
CA LEU A 112 -4.84 -11.89 18.71
C LEU A 112 -5.81 -13.06 18.62
N GLU A 113 -5.80 -13.93 19.63
CA GLU A 113 -6.94 -14.79 19.91
C GLU A 113 -8.16 -13.90 20.30
N LYS A 114 -9.35 -14.26 19.81
CA LYS A 114 -10.56 -13.41 19.88
C LYS A 114 -10.93 -12.87 21.25
N SER A 115 -10.71 -13.65 22.35
CA SER A 115 -11.02 -13.21 23.70
C SER A 115 -10.11 -12.07 24.18
N ARG A 116 -9.02 -11.80 23.45
CA ARG A 116 -8.03 -10.76 23.77
C ARG A 116 -8.30 -9.42 23.09
N LEU A 117 -9.32 -9.31 22.22
CA LEU A 117 -9.70 -8.04 21.61
C LEU A 117 -9.91 -6.89 22.61
N PRO A 118 -10.49 -7.11 23.82
CA PRO A 118 -10.60 -6.04 24.83
C PRO A 118 -9.26 -5.44 25.26
N LEU A 119 -8.17 -6.23 25.27
CA LEU A 119 -6.83 -5.73 25.57
C LEU A 119 -6.36 -4.77 24.46
N SER A 120 -6.48 -5.16 23.17
CA SER A 120 -6.13 -4.29 22.04
C SER A 120 -6.86 -2.95 22.12
N PHE A 121 -8.18 -2.95 22.31
CA PHE A 121 -8.98 -1.73 22.38
C PHE A 121 -8.58 -0.82 23.55
N LYS A 122 -8.30 -1.41 24.72
CA LYS A 122 -7.84 -0.66 25.90
C LYS A 122 -6.49 0.02 25.63
N LEU A 123 -5.54 -0.70 25.03
CA LEU A 123 -4.21 -0.21 24.75
C LEU A 123 -4.24 0.87 23.66
N GLU A 124 -4.99 0.64 22.58
CA GLU A 124 -5.12 1.59 21.47
C GLU A 124 -5.81 2.88 21.87
N ALA A 125 -6.90 2.80 22.65
CA ALA A 125 -7.59 3.98 23.15
C ALA A 125 -6.70 4.80 24.11
N ASP A 126 -5.88 4.14 24.93
CA ASP A 126 -4.95 4.84 25.83
C ASP A 126 -3.85 5.57 25.04
N ARG A 127 -3.20 4.93 24.05
CA ARG A 127 -2.15 5.60 23.27
C ARG A 127 -2.70 6.67 22.31
N MET A 128 -3.93 6.53 21.79
CA MET A 128 -4.59 7.58 21.01
C MET A 128 -4.77 8.87 21.83
N ALA A 129 -5.04 8.76 23.14
CA ALA A 129 -5.37 9.89 23.99
C ALA A 129 -4.20 10.41 24.83
N ASN A 130 -3.28 9.53 25.25
CA ASN A 130 -2.39 9.77 26.37
C ASN A 130 -0.91 9.52 26.05
N LEU A 131 -0.53 9.39 24.78
CA LEU A 131 0.85 9.20 24.36
C LEU A 131 1.77 10.27 24.97
N GLN A 132 2.92 9.83 25.49
CA GLN A 132 3.94 10.71 26.04
C GLN A 132 5.16 10.75 25.14
N ILE A 133 5.36 11.88 24.49
CA ILE A 133 6.54 12.14 23.66
C ILE A 133 7.51 12.99 24.49
N THR A 134 8.40 12.34 25.23
CA THR A 134 9.45 13.02 26.00
C THR A 134 10.65 13.34 25.08
N ASP A 135 11.37 14.42 25.39
CA ASP A 135 12.57 14.78 24.62
C ASP A 135 13.65 13.68 24.72
N ALA A 136 13.74 13.00 25.87
CA ALA A 136 14.69 11.92 26.09
C ALA A 136 14.42 10.67 25.24
N GLU A 137 13.16 10.24 25.12
CA GLU A 137 12.80 9.12 24.26
C GLU A 137 12.86 9.50 22.78
N PHE A 138 12.45 10.73 22.43
CA PHE A 138 12.57 11.24 21.07
C PHE A 138 14.03 11.27 20.60
N ALA A 139 14.96 11.77 21.42
CA ALA A 139 16.38 11.83 21.07
C ALA A 139 17.01 10.46 20.76
N LYS A 140 16.51 9.39 21.38
CA LYS A 140 16.93 8.02 21.05
C LYS A 140 16.30 7.53 19.75
N GLU A 141 15.01 7.77 19.58
CA GLU A 141 14.25 7.20 18.50
C GLU A 141 14.53 7.87 17.15
N ILE A 142 14.81 9.16 17.15
CA ILE A 142 15.20 9.86 15.91
C ILE A 142 16.49 9.29 15.32
N GLU A 143 17.44 8.83 16.16
CA GLU A 143 18.65 8.15 15.68
C GLU A 143 18.32 6.80 15.05
N VAL A 144 17.36 6.05 15.62
CA VAL A 144 16.87 4.79 15.01
C VAL A 144 16.26 5.05 13.63
N VAL A 145 15.43 6.09 13.50
CA VAL A 145 14.81 6.45 12.21
C VAL A 145 15.87 6.91 11.19
N LYS A 146 16.89 7.66 11.62
CA LYS A 146 18.01 8.04 10.73
C LYS A 146 18.80 6.83 10.25
N GLU A 147 19.07 5.85 11.13
CA GLU A 147 19.72 4.59 10.74
C GLU A 147 18.85 3.78 9.78
N GLU A 148 17.52 3.73 10.03
CA GLU A 148 16.59 3.09 9.13
C GLU A 148 16.59 3.74 7.75
N ARG A 149 16.61 5.08 7.67
CA ARG A 149 16.72 5.80 6.41
C ARG A 149 18.02 5.43 5.67
N ARG A 150 19.17 5.41 6.38
CA ARG A 150 20.44 4.98 5.76
C ARG A 150 20.30 3.59 5.18
N TRP A 151 19.86 2.64 5.98
CA TRP A 151 19.73 1.25 5.57
C TRP A 151 18.68 1.01 4.47
N ARG A 152 17.56 1.70 4.52
CA ARG A 152 16.47 1.52 3.53
C ARG A 152 16.74 2.23 2.22
N THR A 153 17.38 3.38 2.25
CA THR A 153 17.52 4.27 1.09
C THR A 153 18.98 4.53 0.72
N GLU A 154 19.77 5.05 1.66
CA GLU A 154 21.09 5.57 1.31
C GLU A 154 22.09 4.47 0.97
N ASP A 155 22.01 3.32 1.62
CA ASP A 155 22.86 2.15 1.37
C ASP A 155 22.38 1.27 0.20
N LYS A 156 21.22 1.58 -0.40
CA LYS A 156 20.62 0.82 -1.50
C LYS A 156 20.54 1.65 -2.77
N PRO A 157 21.40 1.40 -3.76
CA PRO A 157 21.42 2.17 -5.00
C PRO A 157 20.08 2.24 -5.72
N GLN A 158 19.34 1.12 -5.81
CA GLN A 158 18.01 1.08 -6.42
C GLN A 158 16.99 1.94 -5.63
N SER A 159 17.05 1.93 -4.29
CA SER A 159 16.17 2.77 -3.47
C SER A 159 16.45 4.26 -3.66
N ARG A 160 17.71 4.65 -3.87
CA ARG A 160 18.07 6.03 -4.25
C ARG A 160 17.47 6.42 -5.60
N VAL A 161 17.48 5.50 -6.57
CA VAL A 161 16.86 5.73 -7.89
C VAL A 161 15.35 5.91 -7.73
N ASN A 162 14.70 5.06 -6.93
CA ASN A 162 13.25 5.16 -6.71
C ASN A 162 12.88 6.47 -6.00
N GLU A 163 13.63 6.90 -4.98
CA GLU A 163 13.40 8.20 -4.32
C GLU A 163 13.61 9.36 -5.30
N GLN A 164 14.69 9.33 -6.10
CA GLN A 164 14.92 10.34 -7.13
C GLN A 164 13.85 10.32 -8.20
N PHE A 165 13.32 9.13 -8.56
CA PHE A 165 12.22 9.00 -9.49
C PHE A 165 10.95 9.66 -8.97
N GLU A 166 10.54 9.37 -7.72
CA GLU A 166 9.40 10.01 -7.09
C GLU A 166 9.54 11.54 -7.06
N ALA A 167 10.71 12.05 -6.68
CA ALA A 167 10.99 13.48 -6.65
C ALA A 167 11.02 14.12 -8.06
N SER A 168 11.31 13.34 -9.11
CA SER A 168 11.33 13.83 -10.50
C SER A 168 9.96 13.77 -11.16
N VAL A 169 9.19 12.72 -10.91
CA VAL A 169 7.87 12.53 -11.51
C VAL A 169 6.84 13.44 -10.85
N TYR A 170 6.91 13.66 -9.51
CA TYR A 170 6.03 14.56 -8.79
C TYR A 170 6.73 15.89 -8.48
N ARG A 171 6.45 16.89 -9.27
CA ARG A 171 7.07 18.21 -9.15
C ARG A 171 6.42 19.09 -8.07
N ALA A 172 5.10 19.02 -7.96
CA ALA A 172 4.32 19.80 -7.03
C ALA A 172 3.55 18.95 -6.03
N HIS A 173 3.17 17.73 -6.43
CA HIS A 173 2.40 16.84 -5.56
C HIS A 173 3.29 16.27 -4.45
N PRO A 174 2.79 16.21 -3.20
CA PRO A 174 3.58 15.70 -2.05
C PRO A 174 4.03 14.24 -2.16
N TYR A 175 3.51 13.46 -3.10
CA TYR A 175 3.98 12.10 -3.37
C TYR A 175 5.44 12.02 -3.80
N GLY A 176 6.04 13.13 -4.21
CA GLY A 176 7.48 13.22 -4.46
C GLY A 176 8.36 13.21 -3.20
N ARG A 177 7.76 13.17 -1.98
CA ARG A 177 8.50 13.13 -0.72
C ARG A 177 8.61 11.70 -0.19
N PRO A 178 9.79 11.32 0.35
CA PRO A 178 9.95 10.00 0.96
C PRO A 178 9.15 9.89 2.27
N VAL A 179 8.51 8.75 2.49
CA VAL A 179 7.76 8.47 3.72
C VAL A 179 8.67 8.52 4.97
N VAL A 180 9.90 8.03 4.84
CA VAL A 180 10.88 8.06 5.94
C VAL A 180 11.40 9.47 6.23
N GLY A 181 11.17 10.43 5.34
CA GLY A 181 11.68 11.81 5.41
C GLY A 181 13.06 11.98 4.79
N PHE A 182 13.43 13.23 4.46
CA PHE A 182 14.78 13.58 4.06
C PHE A 182 15.71 13.63 5.27
N MET A 183 16.98 13.20 5.12
CA MET A 183 17.94 13.16 6.22
C MET A 183 18.09 14.52 6.90
N ASN A 184 18.19 15.62 6.12
CA ASN A 184 18.28 16.97 6.67
C ASN A 184 17.09 17.34 7.57
N ASP A 185 15.88 16.92 7.21
CA ASP A 185 14.69 17.18 8.00
C ASP A 185 14.72 16.35 9.29
N LEU A 186 15.16 15.10 9.23
CA LEU A 186 15.30 14.22 10.40
C LEU A 186 16.39 14.73 11.36
N GLU A 187 17.50 15.28 10.87
CA GLU A 187 18.58 15.85 11.67
C GLU A 187 18.13 17.11 12.45
N ASN A 188 17.16 17.85 11.91
CA ASN A 188 16.65 19.08 12.50
C ASN A 188 15.29 18.91 13.19
N MET A 189 14.67 17.72 13.12
CA MET A 189 13.38 17.43 13.73
C MET A 189 13.47 17.40 15.25
N THR A 190 12.44 17.94 15.89
CA THR A 190 12.36 18.02 17.34
C THR A 190 11.18 17.21 17.91
N ALA A 191 11.23 16.87 19.19
CA ALA A 191 10.10 16.27 19.88
C ALA A 191 8.83 17.15 19.83
N ALA A 192 8.99 18.48 19.68
CA ALA A 192 7.88 19.41 19.54
C ALA A 192 7.14 19.20 18.21
N ASP A 193 7.86 18.87 17.11
CA ASP A 193 7.26 18.57 15.81
C ASP A 193 6.43 17.27 15.87
N ALA A 194 6.95 16.23 16.50
CA ALA A 194 6.22 14.98 16.71
C ALA A 194 4.99 15.19 17.62
N ARG A 195 5.11 16.01 18.68
CA ARG A 195 3.98 16.37 19.55
C ARG A 195 2.92 17.19 18.80
N GLU A 196 3.33 18.09 17.91
CA GLU A 196 2.42 18.86 17.05
C GLU A 196 1.66 17.92 16.11
N TRP A 197 2.36 17.00 15.44
CA TRP A 197 1.75 16.02 14.55
C TRP A 197 0.72 15.13 15.27
N TYR A 198 1.08 14.61 16.44
CA TYR A 198 0.17 13.82 17.28
C TYR A 198 -1.08 14.62 17.70
N ARG A 199 -0.91 15.85 18.16
CA ARG A 199 -2.05 16.70 18.55
C ARG A 199 -2.96 17.01 17.39
N THR A 200 -2.41 17.17 16.20
CA THR A 200 -3.15 17.56 15.00
C THR A 200 -3.95 16.41 14.41
N TRP A 201 -3.32 15.25 14.28
CA TRP A 201 -3.88 14.19 13.45
C TRP A 201 -4.42 12.99 14.22
N TYR A 202 -3.94 12.75 15.45
CA TYR A 202 -4.33 11.58 16.24
C TYR A 202 -5.54 11.90 17.11
N ALA A 203 -6.71 11.72 16.52
CA ALA A 203 -8.00 12.00 17.14
C ALA A 203 -9.05 10.99 16.64
N PRO A 204 -10.09 10.69 17.44
CA PRO A 204 -11.11 9.73 17.04
C PRO A 204 -11.80 10.09 15.72
N ASN A 205 -12.06 11.36 15.46
CA ASN A 205 -12.71 11.83 14.22
C ASN A 205 -11.76 11.87 12.99
N ASN A 206 -10.50 11.48 13.13
CA ASN A 206 -9.55 11.24 12.03
C ASN A 206 -9.10 9.77 11.99
N ALA A 207 -9.77 8.91 12.74
CA ALA A 207 -9.40 7.50 12.86
C ALA A 207 -10.56 6.59 12.47
N THR A 208 -10.19 5.41 11.98
CA THR A 208 -11.10 4.29 11.73
C THR A 208 -10.55 3.05 12.43
N VAL A 209 -11.40 2.36 13.18
CA VAL A 209 -11.11 1.03 13.74
C VAL A 209 -11.69 -0.02 12.82
N VAL A 210 -10.85 -0.94 12.36
CA VAL A 210 -11.28 -2.09 11.55
C VAL A 210 -11.04 -3.37 12.33
N VAL A 211 -12.06 -4.21 12.45
CA VAL A 211 -11.98 -5.49 13.13
C VAL A 211 -12.46 -6.59 12.19
N VAL A 212 -11.61 -7.57 11.94
CA VAL A 212 -11.96 -8.74 11.13
C VAL A 212 -11.59 -10.00 11.90
N GLY A 213 -12.48 -10.98 11.96
CA GLY A 213 -12.23 -12.25 12.60
C GLY A 213 -13.43 -12.83 13.35
N ASP A 214 -13.17 -13.78 14.26
CA ASP A 214 -14.20 -14.49 15.01
C ASP A 214 -14.77 -13.64 16.15
N VAL A 215 -15.60 -12.69 15.75
CA VAL A 215 -16.26 -11.70 16.65
C VAL A 215 -17.72 -11.54 16.25
N LYS A 216 -18.50 -10.93 17.14
CA LYS A 216 -19.85 -10.41 16.83
C LYS A 216 -19.79 -8.89 16.75
N ALA A 217 -20.28 -8.34 15.67
CA ALA A 217 -20.20 -6.90 15.39
C ALA A 217 -20.78 -6.04 16.53
N GLN A 218 -21.93 -6.43 17.09
CA GLN A 218 -22.55 -5.68 18.19
C GLN A 218 -21.69 -5.65 19.45
N GLU A 219 -20.98 -6.74 19.76
CA GLU A 219 -20.04 -6.81 20.89
C GLU A 219 -18.85 -5.90 20.64
N VAL A 220 -18.34 -5.88 19.40
CA VAL A 220 -17.23 -4.98 18.99
C VAL A 220 -17.66 -3.52 19.10
N PHE A 221 -18.86 -3.15 18.65
CA PHE A 221 -19.38 -1.79 18.74
C PHE A 221 -19.51 -1.33 20.20
N ALA A 222 -20.05 -2.18 21.08
CA ALA A 222 -20.16 -1.90 22.51
C ALA A 222 -18.78 -1.73 23.15
N LEU A 223 -17.81 -2.56 22.75
CA LEU A 223 -16.42 -2.48 23.21
C LEU A 223 -15.75 -1.20 22.73
N ALA A 224 -15.99 -0.78 21.47
CA ALA A 224 -15.50 0.47 20.92
C ALA A 224 -16.06 1.68 21.67
N GLU A 225 -17.37 1.72 21.90
CA GLU A 225 -17.99 2.80 22.70
C GLU A 225 -17.42 2.89 24.10
N LYS A 226 -17.21 1.75 24.76
CA LYS A 226 -16.62 1.69 26.11
C LYS A 226 -15.21 2.28 26.18
N ASN A 227 -14.35 1.99 25.20
CA ASN A 227 -12.93 2.36 25.22
C ASN A 227 -12.66 3.69 24.54
N PHE A 228 -13.25 3.93 23.37
CA PHE A 228 -13.00 5.11 22.55
C PHE A 228 -14.07 6.19 22.66
N GLY A 229 -15.30 5.86 23.07
CA GLY A 229 -16.44 6.79 23.05
C GLY A 229 -16.25 8.06 23.87
N LYS A 230 -15.39 8.01 24.93
CA LYS A 230 -15.06 9.16 25.78
C LYS A 230 -13.92 10.02 25.22
N LEU A 231 -13.24 9.60 24.19
CA LEU A 231 -12.15 10.38 23.58
C LEU A 231 -12.72 11.60 22.88
N VAL A 232 -12.00 12.71 22.97
CA VAL A 232 -12.47 13.99 22.47
C VAL A 232 -12.08 14.15 20.99
N ALA A 233 -13.07 14.47 20.17
CA ALA A 233 -12.85 14.89 18.79
C ALA A 233 -12.05 16.20 18.75
N LYS A 234 -11.24 16.38 17.70
CA LYS A 234 -10.41 17.57 17.52
C LYS A 234 -10.76 18.29 16.21
N PRO A 235 -10.63 19.62 16.14
CA PRO A 235 -10.63 20.31 14.86
C PRO A 235 -9.50 19.77 13.97
N LEU A 236 -9.83 19.33 12.77
CA LEU A 236 -8.84 18.87 11.80
C LEU A 236 -8.49 20.01 10.83
N PRO A 237 -7.23 20.15 10.44
CA PRO A 237 -6.85 21.13 9.41
C PRO A 237 -7.58 20.85 8.10
N ALA A 238 -8.02 21.90 7.43
CA ALA A 238 -8.55 21.78 6.07
C ALA A 238 -7.40 21.43 5.12
N ARG A 239 -7.54 20.31 4.41
CA ARG A 239 -6.58 19.90 3.38
C ARG A 239 -6.87 20.65 2.08
N LYS A 240 -5.86 21.36 1.58
CA LYS A 240 -5.95 21.99 0.26
C LYS A 240 -5.59 20.97 -0.81
N PRO A 241 -6.34 20.89 -1.92
CA PRO A 241 -5.99 20.03 -3.04
C PRO A 241 -4.58 20.37 -3.55
N GLN A 242 -3.78 19.31 -3.75
CA GLN A 242 -2.46 19.41 -4.38
C GLN A 242 -2.58 18.68 -5.71
N VAL A 243 -2.40 19.39 -6.81
CA VAL A 243 -2.53 18.82 -8.16
C VAL A 243 -1.17 18.87 -8.84
N GLU A 244 -0.73 17.73 -9.35
CA GLU A 244 0.50 17.70 -10.16
C GLU A 244 0.24 18.40 -11.50
N PRO A 245 1.09 19.37 -11.90
CA PRO A 245 0.98 19.98 -13.20
C PRO A 245 1.22 18.98 -14.33
N LEU A 246 0.52 19.18 -15.46
CA LEU A 246 0.73 18.37 -16.65
C LEU A 246 2.22 18.36 -17.04
N GLN A 247 2.74 17.19 -17.28
CA GLN A 247 4.10 17.03 -17.81
C GLN A 247 4.11 17.34 -19.31
N ILE A 248 4.89 18.35 -19.71
CA ILE A 248 4.94 18.85 -21.08
C ILE A 248 6.22 18.47 -21.84
N GLY A 249 7.02 17.57 -21.27
CA GLY A 249 8.26 17.10 -21.89
C GLY A 249 8.90 16.00 -21.04
N GLU A 250 9.81 15.27 -21.64
CA GLU A 250 10.57 14.22 -20.98
C GLU A 250 11.40 14.79 -19.81
N ARG A 251 11.49 14.03 -18.72
CA ARG A 251 12.36 14.33 -17.58
C ARG A 251 13.38 13.22 -17.43
N ARG A 252 14.64 13.58 -17.22
CA ARG A 252 15.74 12.62 -17.00
C ARG A 252 16.56 13.02 -15.80
N ALA A 253 16.93 12.01 -14.98
CA ALA A 253 17.90 12.17 -13.89
C ALA A 253 18.83 10.96 -13.83
N ILE A 254 20.04 11.18 -13.30
CA ILE A 254 21.04 10.14 -13.12
C ILE A 254 21.47 10.13 -11.65
N VAL A 255 21.37 8.96 -11.02
CA VAL A 255 21.88 8.70 -9.68
C VAL A 255 23.22 7.98 -9.80
N LYS A 256 24.26 8.54 -9.20
CA LYS A 256 25.59 7.91 -9.10
C LYS A 256 25.71 7.28 -7.72
N ALA A 257 25.88 5.97 -7.66
CA ALA A 257 26.03 5.25 -6.40
C ALA A 257 26.87 3.97 -6.59
N PRO A 258 27.59 3.51 -5.55
CA PRO A 258 28.31 2.24 -5.60
C PRO A 258 27.33 1.09 -5.88
N ALA A 259 27.50 0.42 -7.03
CA ALA A 259 26.65 -0.68 -7.44
C ALA A 259 27.39 -1.63 -8.40
N LYS A 260 26.92 -2.89 -8.45
CA LYS A 260 27.44 -3.86 -9.42
C LYS A 260 26.76 -3.75 -10.78
N LEU A 261 25.48 -3.42 -10.77
CA LEU A 261 24.63 -3.48 -11.95
C LEU A 261 23.89 -2.15 -12.13
N PRO A 262 23.66 -1.72 -13.36
CA PRO A 262 22.78 -0.60 -13.66
C PRO A 262 21.32 -0.96 -13.37
N TYR A 263 20.55 0.08 -13.13
CA TYR A 263 19.11 -0.02 -12.86
C TYR A 263 18.45 1.27 -13.34
N PHE A 264 17.21 1.20 -13.81
CA PHE A 264 16.46 2.40 -14.15
C PHE A 264 14.97 2.23 -13.90
N VAL A 265 14.28 3.35 -13.75
CA VAL A 265 12.82 3.44 -13.69
C VAL A 265 12.34 4.41 -14.76
N MET A 266 11.43 3.94 -15.59
CA MET A 266 10.64 4.73 -16.54
C MET A 266 9.25 4.90 -15.97
N GLY A 267 8.72 6.10 -15.91
CA GLY A 267 7.38 6.33 -15.38
C GLY A 267 6.57 7.35 -16.17
N PHE A 268 5.26 7.18 -16.11
CA PHE A 268 4.28 7.96 -16.85
C PHE A 268 3.15 8.37 -15.92
N HIS A 269 2.74 9.62 -15.93
CA HIS A 269 1.56 10.03 -15.19
C HIS A 269 0.30 9.36 -15.71
N THR A 270 -0.48 8.82 -14.79
CA THR A 270 -1.73 8.11 -15.06
C THR A 270 -2.80 8.51 -14.06
N PRO A 271 -4.10 8.37 -14.38
CA PRO A 271 -5.15 8.57 -13.40
C PRO A 271 -5.13 7.48 -12.33
N ALA A 272 -5.64 7.80 -11.15
CA ALA A 272 -6.13 6.84 -10.17
C ALA A 272 -7.66 6.86 -10.16
N LEU A 273 -8.27 5.87 -9.51
CA LEU A 273 -9.72 5.87 -9.25
C LEU A 273 -10.11 7.14 -8.48
N LYS A 274 -11.28 7.67 -8.77
CA LYS A 274 -11.86 8.77 -8.01
C LYS A 274 -12.35 8.26 -6.65
N ASN A 275 -12.23 9.09 -5.61
CA ASN A 275 -12.77 8.78 -4.29
C ASN A 275 -14.32 8.81 -4.28
N SER A 276 -14.95 8.48 -3.14
CA SER A 276 -16.41 8.34 -3.03
C SER A 276 -17.21 9.57 -3.47
N GLU A 277 -16.61 10.77 -3.42
CA GLU A 277 -17.28 12.02 -3.81
C GLU A 277 -17.40 12.15 -5.34
N ALA A 278 -16.48 11.54 -6.09
CA ALA A 278 -16.40 11.61 -7.55
C ALA A 278 -16.30 10.22 -8.22
N TYR A 279 -16.49 9.14 -7.45
CA TYR A 279 -16.42 7.77 -7.95
C TYR A 279 -17.50 7.54 -9.02
N SER A 280 -17.08 7.00 -10.16
CA SER A 280 -17.96 6.60 -11.24
C SER A 280 -17.74 5.13 -11.57
N GLU A 281 -18.84 4.40 -11.66
CA GLU A 281 -18.79 3.02 -12.16
C GLU A 281 -18.36 2.93 -13.64
N GLN A 282 -18.33 4.03 -14.35
CA GLN A 282 -17.88 4.12 -15.75
C GLN A 282 -16.38 4.35 -15.88
N ASP A 283 -15.65 4.61 -14.79
CA ASP A 283 -14.20 4.75 -14.79
C ASP A 283 -13.52 3.39 -15.08
N TRP A 284 -13.18 3.15 -16.31
CA TRP A 284 -12.56 1.90 -16.77
C TRP A 284 -11.02 2.01 -16.90
N GLU A 285 -10.48 3.22 -17.08
CA GLU A 285 -9.04 3.42 -17.38
C GLU A 285 -8.12 2.88 -16.28
N PRO A 286 -8.39 3.08 -14.97
CA PRO A 286 -7.55 2.51 -13.91
C PRO A 286 -7.52 0.97 -13.95
N TYR A 287 -8.62 0.32 -14.22
CA TYR A 287 -8.67 -1.15 -14.35
C TYR A 287 -7.93 -1.64 -15.61
N ALA A 288 -8.01 -0.89 -16.71
CA ALA A 288 -7.26 -1.20 -17.92
C ALA A 288 -5.75 -1.02 -17.73
N LEU A 289 -5.31 -0.03 -16.94
CA LEU A 289 -3.91 0.18 -16.56
C LEU A 289 -3.38 -0.94 -15.65
N GLU A 290 -4.19 -1.44 -14.70
CA GLU A 290 -3.85 -2.58 -13.86
C GLU A 290 -3.66 -3.85 -14.71
N VAL A 291 -4.58 -4.10 -15.65
CA VAL A 291 -4.46 -5.22 -16.60
C VAL A 291 -3.26 -5.04 -17.52
N LEU A 292 -2.99 -3.83 -18.01
CA LEU A 292 -1.81 -3.51 -18.83
C LEU A 292 -0.51 -3.81 -18.09
N SER A 293 -0.40 -3.39 -16.83
CA SER A 293 0.76 -3.70 -15.97
C SER A 293 0.95 -5.20 -15.86
N SER A 294 -0.11 -5.95 -15.59
CA SER A 294 -0.05 -7.40 -15.48
C SER A 294 0.30 -8.11 -16.80
N ILE A 295 -0.12 -7.57 -17.95
CA ILE A 295 0.26 -8.08 -19.29
C ILE A 295 1.74 -7.89 -19.54
N LEU A 296 2.29 -6.74 -19.14
CA LEU A 296 3.70 -6.43 -19.38
C LEU A 296 4.63 -7.21 -18.46
N SER A 297 4.35 -7.29 -17.15
CA SER A 297 5.28 -7.90 -16.19
C SER A 297 4.63 -8.67 -15.01
N GLY A 298 3.31 -8.89 -14.98
CA GLY A 298 2.61 -9.47 -13.81
C GLY A 298 3.02 -10.91 -13.42
N ASN A 299 3.75 -11.63 -14.27
CA ASN A 299 4.29 -12.96 -13.99
C ASN A 299 5.37 -13.36 -15.00
N ALA A 300 5.97 -14.53 -14.79
CA ALA A 300 7.05 -15.04 -15.65
C ALA A 300 6.66 -15.28 -17.13
N ALA A 301 5.36 -15.38 -17.47
CA ALA A 301 4.84 -15.53 -18.83
C ALA A 301 4.32 -14.19 -19.41
N ALA A 302 4.49 -13.08 -18.69
CA ALA A 302 4.17 -11.73 -19.16
C ALA A 302 5.14 -11.28 -20.26
N ARG A 303 4.72 -10.35 -21.10
CA ARG A 303 5.46 -10.00 -22.34
C ARG A 303 6.91 -9.63 -22.11
N LEU A 304 7.18 -8.69 -21.22
CA LEU A 304 8.55 -8.23 -20.97
C LEU A 304 9.42 -9.34 -20.40
N ASN A 305 8.89 -10.09 -19.43
CA ASN A 305 9.60 -11.19 -18.80
C ASN A 305 9.89 -12.31 -19.79
N GLN A 306 8.91 -12.68 -20.63
CA GLN A 306 9.13 -13.71 -21.64
C GLN A 306 10.12 -13.25 -22.70
N LYS A 307 9.91 -12.04 -23.28
CA LYS A 307 10.69 -11.58 -24.42
C LYS A 307 12.11 -11.13 -24.05
N LEU A 308 12.25 -10.35 -22.97
CA LEU A 308 13.49 -9.67 -22.67
C LEU A 308 14.33 -10.39 -21.60
N VAL A 309 13.68 -11.06 -20.65
CA VAL A 309 14.41 -11.82 -19.62
C VAL A 309 14.73 -13.25 -20.10
N ARG A 310 13.74 -13.97 -20.69
CA ARG A 310 13.90 -15.38 -21.02
C ARG A 310 14.39 -15.65 -22.44
N GLU A 311 13.78 -15.02 -23.45
CA GLU A 311 14.10 -15.31 -24.86
C GLU A 311 15.37 -14.57 -25.31
N GLN A 312 15.47 -13.26 -25.07
CA GLN A 312 16.62 -12.45 -25.48
C GLN A 312 17.72 -12.37 -24.41
N ALA A 313 17.40 -12.66 -23.15
CA ALA A 313 18.31 -12.59 -22.01
C ALA A 313 19.07 -11.25 -21.88
N ILE A 314 18.42 -10.15 -22.27
CA ILE A 314 19.01 -8.78 -22.20
C ILE A 314 18.63 -8.03 -20.91
N ALA A 315 17.74 -8.58 -20.14
CA ALA A 315 17.37 -8.08 -18.80
C ALA A 315 17.54 -9.17 -17.75
N LEU A 316 18.00 -8.80 -16.56
CA LEU A 316 18.01 -9.65 -15.37
C LEU A 316 16.63 -9.68 -14.73
N GLU A 317 16.01 -8.50 -14.63
CA GLU A 317 14.68 -8.31 -14.08
C GLU A 317 13.97 -7.13 -14.77
N ILE A 318 12.67 -7.26 -14.93
CA ILE A 318 11.78 -6.18 -15.37
C ILE A 318 10.50 -6.31 -14.60
N ASP A 319 10.09 -5.21 -13.95
CA ASP A 319 8.84 -5.11 -13.23
C ASP A 319 8.04 -3.91 -13.71
N THR A 320 6.72 -4.01 -13.64
CA THR A 320 5.80 -2.90 -13.90
C THR A 320 4.94 -2.67 -12.67
N GLY A 321 4.72 -1.40 -12.34
CA GLY A 321 3.91 -0.97 -11.22
C GLY A 321 2.80 -0.01 -11.65
N TYR A 322 1.63 -0.15 -11.04
CA TYR A 322 0.54 0.82 -11.12
C TYR A 322 -0.34 0.68 -9.87
N ASP A 323 -0.62 1.80 -9.20
CA ASP A 323 -1.54 1.86 -8.07
C ASP A 323 -2.80 2.63 -8.47
N SER A 324 -3.93 1.91 -8.52
CA SER A 324 -5.23 2.48 -8.88
C SER A 324 -5.92 3.22 -7.75
N THR A 325 -5.48 3.02 -6.49
CA THR A 325 -6.17 3.56 -5.31
C THR A 325 -5.22 4.33 -4.41
N ASN A 326 -5.39 5.65 -4.34
CA ASN A 326 -4.63 6.51 -3.45
C ASN A 326 -5.40 7.78 -3.12
N ARG A 327 -5.01 8.46 -2.05
CA ARG A 327 -5.69 9.66 -1.56
C ARG A 327 -5.42 10.89 -2.44
N GLY A 328 -4.29 10.92 -3.13
CA GLY A 328 -3.91 11.98 -4.05
C GLY A 328 -4.67 11.97 -5.38
N GLN A 329 -5.37 10.88 -5.70
CA GLN A 329 -6.10 10.67 -6.95
C GLN A 329 -5.24 10.88 -8.21
N THR A 330 -3.95 10.64 -8.09
CA THR A 330 -2.94 10.67 -9.16
C THR A 330 -2.02 9.49 -8.99
N SER A 331 -1.57 8.89 -10.09
CA SER A 331 -0.70 7.73 -10.07
C SER A 331 0.36 7.81 -11.15
N THR A 332 1.28 6.88 -11.11
CA THR A 332 2.25 6.62 -12.15
C THR A 332 2.12 5.19 -12.64
N PHE A 333 2.32 5.00 -13.94
CA PHE A 333 2.62 3.70 -14.51
C PHE A 333 4.13 3.59 -14.62
N GLU A 334 4.72 2.57 -14.01
CA GLU A 334 6.17 2.44 -13.88
C GLU A 334 6.67 1.18 -14.57
N VAL A 335 7.88 1.27 -15.15
CA VAL A 335 8.66 0.14 -15.63
C VAL A 335 10.04 0.26 -15.03
N ALA A 336 10.38 -0.67 -14.14
CA ALA A 336 11.68 -0.76 -13.49
C ALA A 336 12.46 -1.93 -14.08
N ALA A 337 13.76 -1.73 -14.38
CA ALA A 337 14.53 -2.79 -15.01
C ALA A 337 16.03 -2.71 -14.68
N SER A 338 16.65 -3.90 -14.64
CA SER A 338 18.12 -4.09 -14.60
C SER A 338 18.56 -4.81 -15.86
N PRO A 339 19.46 -4.24 -16.69
CA PRO A 339 19.99 -4.93 -17.85
C PRO A 339 20.90 -6.10 -17.45
N SER A 340 20.99 -7.10 -18.34
CA SER A 340 21.97 -8.20 -18.21
C SER A 340 23.40 -7.68 -18.39
N ASP A 341 24.36 -8.47 -17.94
CA ASP A 341 25.78 -8.12 -18.07
C ASP A 341 26.15 -7.90 -19.56
N GLY A 342 26.88 -6.82 -19.83
CA GLY A 342 27.26 -6.40 -21.18
C GLY A 342 26.16 -5.73 -21.99
N VAL A 343 24.94 -5.57 -21.47
CA VAL A 343 23.83 -4.86 -22.12
C VAL A 343 23.75 -3.43 -21.57
N THR A 344 23.64 -2.44 -22.46
CA THR A 344 23.47 -1.04 -22.02
C THR A 344 22.05 -0.74 -21.59
N GLN A 345 21.88 0.26 -20.71
CA GLN A 345 20.55 0.71 -20.30
C GLN A 345 19.71 1.17 -21.49
N GLU A 346 20.32 1.87 -22.44
CA GLU A 346 19.68 2.38 -23.65
C GLU A 346 19.17 1.24 -24.54
N ALA A 347 19.95 0.17 -24.71
CA ALA A 347 19.54 -1.01 -25.47
C ALA A 347 18.32 -1.70 -24.84
N LEU A 348 18.32 -1.86 -23.51
CA LEU A 348 17.17 -2.43 -22.81
C LEU A 348 15.95 -1.50 -22.86
N GLN A 349 16.12 -0.18 -22.69
CA GLN A 349 15.04 0.79 -22.85
C GLN A 349 14.41 0.73 -24.25
N GLN A 350 15.22 0.66 -25.31
CA GLN A 350 14.73 0.52 -26.68
C GLN A 350 13.94 -0.79 -26.87
N ALA A 351 14.42 -1.90 -26.28
CA ALA A 351 13.71 -3.17 -26.35
C ALA A 351 12.38 -3.14 -25.58
N ILE A 352 12.30 -2.46 -24.44
CA ILE A 352 11.05 -2.23 -23.70
C ILE A 352 10.07 -1.41 -24.54
N TRP A 353 10.55 -0.31 -25.13
CA TRP A 353 9.73 0.51 -26.03
C TRP A 353 9.21 -0.29 -27.22
N ALA A 354 10.03 -1.13 -27.84
CA ALA A 354 9.58 -1.99 -28.94
C ALA A 354 8.40 -2.91 -28.52
N GLN A 355 8.39 -3.43 -27.30
CA GLN A 355 7.26 -4.23 -26.79
C GLN A 355 6.02 -3.38 -26.51
N ILE A 356 6.20 -2.16 -25.96
CA ILE A 356 5.11 -1.21 -25.71
C ILE A 356 4.49 -0.78 -27.06
N ASP A 357 5.30 -0.45 -28.07
CA ASP A 357 4.83 -0.02 -29.37
C ASP A 357 4.16 -1.16 -30.14
N ALA A 358 4.66 -2.40 -30.02
CA ALA A 358 3.98 -3.56 -30.56
C ALA A 358 2.59 -3.76 -29.92
N LEU A 359 2.44 -3.50 -28.61
CA LEU A 359 1.14 -3.53 -27.93
C LEU A 359 0.22 -2.40 -28.42
N LYS A 360 0.75 -1.19 -28.58
CA LYS A 360 -0.01 -0.05 -29.12
C LYS A 360 -0.51 -0.29 -30.55
N GLN A 361 0.26 -0.98 -31.38
CA GLN A 361 -0.08 -1.28 -32.79
C GLN A 361 -1.04 -2.47 -32.89
N ASN A 362 -0.71 -3.58 -32.23
CA ASN A 362 -1.37 -4.87 -32.43
C ASN A 362 -2.37 -5.25 -31.35
N GLY A 363 -2.41 -4.49 -30.21
CA GLY A 363 -3.24 -4.80 -29.05
C GLY A 363 -2.73 -6.02 -28.28
N VAL A 364 -3.65 -6.68 -27.58
CA VAL A 364 -3.41 -7.92 -26.83
C VAL A 364 -4.29 -9.03 -27.37
N THR A 365 -3.78 -10.26 -27.39
CA THR A 365 -4.56 -11.43 -27.85
C THR A 365 -5.62 -11.81 -26.82
N ALA A 366 -6.72 -12.40 -27.26
CA ALA A 366 -7.77 -12.89 -26.37
C ALA A 366 -7.25 -13.90 -25.32
N ALA A 367 -6.32 -14.77 -25.72
CA ALA A 367 -5.71 -15.76 -24.84
C ALA A 367 -4.83 -15.08 -23.75
N GLU A 368 -4.04 -14.07 -24.11
CA GLU A 368 -3.21 -13.31 -23.17
C GLU A 368 -4.07 -12.53 -22.19
N LEU A 369 -5.09 -11.82 -22.68
CA LEU A 369 -6.02 -11.07 -21.86
C LEU A 369 -6.77 -11.98 -20.87
N HIS A 370 -7.28 -13.13 -21.33
CA HIS A 370 -7.97 -14.09 -20.49
C HIS A 370 -7.06 -14.64 -19.38
N ARG A 371 -5.83 -15.02 -19.73
CA ARG A 371 -4.84 -15.55 -18.75
C ARG A 371 -4.53 -14.50 -17.66
N VAL A 372 -4.29 -13.25 -18.05
CA VAL A 372 -3.95 -12.17 -17.12
C VAL A 372 -5.13 -11.86 -16.19
N LYS A 373 -6.34 -11.72 -16.73
CA LYS A 373 -7.54 -11.50 -15.91
C LYS A 373 -7.77 -12.62 -14.90
N ALA A 374 -7.61 -13.88 -15.33
CA ALA A 374 -7.73 -15.03 -14.42
C ALA A 374 -6.69 -14.96 -13.29
N ALA A 375 -5.45 -14.58 -13.59
CA ALA A 375 -4.38 -14.46 -12.60
C ALA A 375 -4.65 -13.33 -11.60
N VAL A 376 -5.10 -12.14 -12.07
CA VAL A 376 -5.43 -10.99 -11.21
C VAL A 376 -6.59 -11.34 -10.26
N ILE A 377 -7.65 -11.96 -10.80
CA ILE A 377 -8.80 -12.38 -9.99
C ILE A 377 -8.41 -13.46 -8.98
N ALA A 378 -7.64 -14.45 -9.39
CA ALA A 378 -7.17 -15.51 -8.49
C ALA A 378 -6.31 -14.94 -7.36
N ALA A 379 -5.40 -14.00 -7.65
CA ALA A 379 -4.58 -13.36 -6.64
C ALA A 379 -5.44 -12.60 -5.61
N ASP A 380 -6.50 -11.90 -6.05
CA ASP A 380 -7.44 -11.22 -5.14
C ASP A 380 -8.20 -12.22 -4.25
N VAL A 381 -8.67 -13.33 -4.82
CA VAL A 381 -9.35 -14.40 -4.07
C VAL A 381 -8.43 -14.99 -2.99
N TYR A 382 -7.18 -15.34 -3.34
CA TYR A 382 -6.23 -15.90 -2.37
C TYR A 382 -5.89 -14.92 -1.23
N LYS A 383 -5.79 -13.63 -1.54
CA LYS A 383 -5.55 -12.60 -0.52
C LYS A 383 -6.69 -12.54 0.51
N ARG A 384 -7.94 -12.79 0.09
CA ARG A 384 -9.13 -12.78 0.96
C ARG A 384 -9.17 -13.93 1.96
N ASP A 385 -8.33 -14.97 1.81
CA ASP A 385 -8.20 -16.02 2.82
C ASP A 385 -7.55 -15.52 4.12
N SER A 386 -6.79 -14.45 4.07
CA SER A 386 -6.16 -13.83 5.22
C SER A 386 -7.06 -12.80 5.89
N VAL A 387 -7.44 -13.03 7.15
CA VAL A 387 -8.16 -12.05 8.00
C VAL A 387 -7.42 -10.71 8.07
N PHE A 388 -6.09 -10.76 8.13
CA PHE A 388 -5.25 -9.56 8.13
C PHE A 388 -5.39 -8.78 6.82
N TYR A 389 -5.35 -9.48 5.69
CA TYR A 389 -5.46 -8.82 4.39
C TYR A 389 -6.87 -8.24 4.16
N GLN A 390 -7.93 -8.94 4.61
CA GLN A 390 -9.29 -8.42 4.57
C GLN A 390 -9.39 -7.09 5.35
N ALA A 391 -8.83 -7.07 6.58
CA ALA A 391 -8.80 -5.85 7.40
C ALA A 391 -8.00 -4.72 6.72
N MET A 392 -6.87 -5.05 6.08
CA MET A 392 -6.04 -4.11 5.32
C MET A 392 -6.83 -3.47 4.17
N GLN A 393 -7.50 -4.25 3.35
CA GLN A 393 -8.28 -3.74 2.22
C GLN A 393 -9.40 -2.80 2.68
N ILE A 394 -10.14 -3.19 3.73
CA ILE A 394 -11.20 -2.35 4.31
C ILE A 394 -10.61 -1.03 4.81
N GLY A 395 -9.54 -1.11 5.59
CA GLY A 395 -8.91 0.05 6.20
C GLY A 395 -8.32 1.02 5.18
N GLN A 396 -7.67 0.51 4.16
CA GLN A 396 -7.13 1.30 3.05
C GLN A 396 -8.23 2.06 2.32
N LEU A 397 -9.26 1.35 1.83
CA LEU A 397 -10.36 1.98 1.09
C LEU A 397 -11.07 3.04 1.93
N GLU A 398 -11.39 2.72 3.18
CA GLU A 398 -12.06 3.67 4.07
C GLU A 398 -11.21 4.92 4.33
N THR A 399 -9.93 4.72 4.66
CA THR A 399 -9.03 5.83 5.00
C THR A 399 -8.79 6.74 3.79
N MET A 400 -8.75 6.18 2.59
CA MET A 400 -8.64 6.92 1.33
C MET A 400 -9.99 7.44 0.81
N ARG A 401 -11.10 7.12 1.50
CA ARG A 401 -12.48 7.50 1.12
C ARG A 401 -12.98 6.87 -0.18
N TYR A 402 -12.62 5.64 -0.43
CA TYR A 402 -13.23 4.84 -1.49
C TYR A 402 -14.45 4.08 -0.97
N PRO A 403 -15.44 3.81 -1.84
CA PRO A 403 -16.59 3.00 -1.44
C PRO A 403 -16.15 1.55 -1.19
N LEU A 404 -16.59 0.95 -0.08
CA LEU A 404 -16.27 -0.44 0.26
C LEU A 404 -16.85 -1.45 -0.74
N THR A 405 -17.82 -1.05 -1.57
CA THR A 405 -18.32 -1.85 -2.70
C THR A 405 -17.24 -2.21 -3.72
N LEU A 406 -16.12 -1.47 -3.75
CA LEU A 406 -14.96 -1.85 -4.56
C LEU A 406 -14.43 -3.25 -4.22
N LEU A 407 -14.50 -3.67 -2.95
CA LEU A 407 -14.09 -5.02 -2.53
C LEU A 407 -14.90 -6.12 -3.24
N GLN A 408 -16.16 -5.84 -3.54
CA GLN A 408 -17.06 -6.80 -4.19
C GLN A 408 -16.98 -6.70 -5.72
N ASN A 409 -16.83 -5.49 -6.24
CA ASN A 409 -16.96 -5.21 -7.67
C ASN A 409 -15.65 -5.30 -8.45
N ASN A 410 -14.49 -5.31 -7.77
CA ASN A 410 -13.17 -5.26 -8.41
C ASN A 410 -12.99 -6.40 -9.45
N ALA A 411 -13.30 -7.63 -9.08
CA ALA A 411 -13.18 -8.78 -9.98
C ALA A 411 -14.03 -8.63 -11.24
N ALA A 412 -15.28 -8.14 -11.09
CA ALA A 412 -16.17 -7.91 -12.23
C ALA A 412 -15.66 -6.78 -13.13
N ARG A 413 -15.07 -5.72 -12.55
CA ARG A 413 -14.47 -4.61 -13.28
C ARG A 413 -13.25 -5.06 -14.08
N VAL A 414 -12.33 -5.80 -13.45
CA VAL A 414 -11.18 -6.40 -14.15
C VAL A 414 -11.65 -7.33 -15.27
N GLN A 415 -12.69 -8.14 -15.02
CA GLN A 415 -13.25 -9.04 -16.03
C GLN A 415 -13.85 -8.29 -17.23
N ALA A 416 -14.40 -7.12 -17.03
CA ALA A 416 -15.01 -6.28 -18.07
C ALA A 416 -13.98 -5.58 -18.96
N VAL A 417 -12.70 -5.46 -18.58
CA VAL A 417 -11.66 -4.80 -19.39
C VAL A 417 -11.52 -5.49 -20.75
N THR A 418 -11.48 -4.71 -21.85
CA THR A 418 -11.32 -5.25 -23.22
C THR A 418 -9.90 -5.06 -23.74
N SER A 419 -9.54 -5.74 -24.81
CA SER A 419 -8.27 -5.58 -25.53
C SER A 419 -8.09 -4.15 -26.04
N GLU A 420 -9.17 -3.57 -26.57
CA GLU A 420 -9.20 -2.20 -27.09
C GLU A 420 -8.95 -1.17 -25.97
N GLN A 421 -9.49 -1.41 -24.78
CA GLN A 421 -9.26 -0.57 -23.60
C GLN A 421 -7.81 -0.63 -23.13
N VAL A 422 -7.20 -1.81 -23.07
CA VAL A 422 -5.77 -1.96 -22.75
C VAL A 422 -4.90 -1.24 -23.79
N GLN A 423 -5.20 -1.40 -25.07
CA GLN A 423 -4.50 -0.71 -26.14
C GLN A 423 -4.68 0.82 -26.06
N ALA A 424 -5.90 1.27 -25.74
CA ALA A 424 -6.23 2.69 -25.63
C ALA A 424 -5.45 3.38 -24.49
N VAL A 425 -5.36 2.78 -23.29
CA VAL A 425 -4.58 3.36 -22.19
C VAL A 425 -3.08 3.34 -22.48
N ALA A 426 -2.56 2.31 -23.18
CA ALA A 426 -1.17 2.29 -23.59
C ALA A 426 -0.85 3.43 -24.58
N LYS A 427 -1.73 3.68 -25.57
CA LYS A 427 -1.60 4.80 -26.53
C LYS A 427 -1.72 6.16 -25.85
N LYS A 428 -2.60 6.28 -24.86
CA LYS A 428 -2.90 7.56 -24.19
C LYS A 428 -1.82 7.97 -23.20
N TYR A 429 -1.28 7.03 -22.45
CA TYR A 429 -0.43 7.34 -21.30
C TYR A 429 1.04 7.01 -21.49
N LEU A 430 1.40 5.95 -22.20
CA LEU A 430 2.80 5.58 -22.36
C LEU A 430 3.43 6.36 -23.54
N LEU A 431 3.67 7.65 -23.34
CA LEU A 431 4.20 8.57 -24.36
C LEU A 431 5.67 8.89 -24.06
N ALA A 432 6.53 8.73 -25.06
CA ALA A 432 7.98 8.94 -24.88
C ALA A 432 8.32 10.38 -24.47
N ASP A 433 7.61 11.35 -25.01
CA ASP A 433 7.78 12.78 -24.71
C ASP A 433 7.21 13.20 -23.33
N GLN A 434 6.49 12.32 -22.65
CA GLN A 434 5.96 12.53 -21.29
C GLN A 434 6.56 11.56 -20.26
N MET A 435 7.62 10.86 -20.62
CA MET A 435 8.32 9.92 -19.74
C MET A 435 9.17 10.67 -18.71
N THR A 436 9.17 10.16 -17.48
CA THR A 436 10.22 10.44 -16.50
C THR A 436 11.14 9.22 -16.43
N LEU A 437 12.43 9.41 -16.67
CA LEU A 437 13.45 8.37 -16.61
C LEU A 437 14.49 8.71 -15.54
N VAL A 438 14.69 7.81 -14.59
CA VAL A 438 15.81 7.92 -13.64
C VAL A 438 16.67 6.67 -13.73
N SER A 439 17.97 6.88 -13.95
CA SER A 439 18.95 5.81 -14.20
C SER A 439 20.01 5.77 -13.11
N LEU A 440 20.42 4.57 -12.73
CA LEU A 440 21.61 4.34 -11.91
C LEU A 440 22.84 4.28 -12.80
N ASP A 441 23.82 5.15 -12.55
CA ASP A 441 25.18 5.06 -13.06
C ASP A 441 26.04 4.37 -11.99
N PRO A 442 26.38 3.08 -12.15
CA PRO A 442 27.10 2.32 -11.15
C PRO A 442 28.52 2.87 -10.95
N GLN A 443 28.85 3.21 -9.71
CA GLN A 443 30.18 3.61 -9.30
C GLN A 443 30.92 2.41 -8.68
N PRO A 444 32.27 2.42 -8.68
CA PRO A 444 33.04 1.37 -8.02
C PRO A 444 32.64 1.18 -6.55
N ILE A 445 32.55 -0.07 -6.13
CA ILE A 445 32.30 -0.42 -4.72
C ILE A 445 33.63 -0.39 -4.00
N ASP A 446 33.79 0.48 -2.99
CA ASP A 446 34.97 0.49 -2.14
C ASP A 446 34.99 -0.82 -1.30
N ALA A 447 36.01 -1.62 -1.50
CA ALA A 447 36.21 -2.89 -0.79
C ALA A 447 36.37 -2.73 0.75
N GLN A 448 36.53 -1.50 1.23
CA GLN A 448 36.66 -1.19 2.66
C GLN A 448 35.29 -0.84 3.34
N GLN A 449 34.24 -0.60 2.58
CA GLN A 449 32.92 -0.39 3.16
C GLN A 449 32.32 -1.71 3.66
N LYS A 450 32.36 -1.91 4.99
CA LYS A 450 31.68 -3.04 5.63
C LYS A 450 30.16 -2.86 5.45
N PRO A 451 29.40 -3.94 5.15
CA PRO A 451 27.94 -3.90 5.16
C PRO A 451 27.46 -3.44 6.55
N VAL A 452 26.66 -2.40 6.58
CA VAL A 452 25.99 -1.95 7.81
C VAL A 452 25.00 -3.05 8.23
N GLY A 453 25.14 -3.57 9.46
CA GLY A 453 24.30 -4.62 9.99
C GLY A 453 22.81 -4.19 10.00
N ARG A 454 21.88 -5.14 9.84
CA ARG A 454 20.44 -4.87 9.92
C ARG A 454 20.10 -4.25 11.28
N PRO A 455 19.39 -3.10 11.33
CA PRO A 455 18.81 -2.64 12.58
C PRO A 455 17.84 -3.69 13.10
N HIS A 456 17.78 -3.88 14.41
CA HIS A 456 16.82 -4.78 15.04
C HIS A 456 15.40 -4.27 14.74
N GLN A 457 14.60 -5.10 14.06
CA GLN A 457 13.16 -4.86 13.93
C GLN A 457 12.53 -4.99 15.33
N HIS A 458 11.81 -3.97 15.75
CA HIS A 458 11.03 -3.96 17.00
C HIS A 458 9.73 -4.72 16.86
#